data_2eef8ca7635af7ce99d16d231ea00c08
#
_entry.id   2eef8ca7635af7ce99d16d231ea00c08
#
_cell.length_a   1.000
_cell.length_b   1.000
_cell.length_c   1.000
_cell.angle_alpha   90.00
_cell.angle_beta   90.00
_cell.angle_gamma   90.00
#
_symmetry.space_group_name_H-M   'P 1'
#
loop_
_entity.id
_entity.type
_entity.pdbx_description
1 polymer ?
#
loop_
_entity_poly.entity_id
_entity_poly.type
_entity_poly.pdbx_seq_one_letter_code
_entity_poly.pdbx_strand_id
1 'polypeptide(L)'
;MMTKKNLIAGAGWLGWPLALELQKCGHIVSVLGRSESKQKPFSRHGIPYFLTNYSSIPVDKVSCDVLVICIPPVDGYLVILRYLLDSISTQYIVFTSSTSVYAQTFGEVDEESMCAGNPLLLQAEQLLLSSEIPTAVLRLGGLVGIGRHPAKHFSGKINIPNGNAPVNIVHQGDVIQFICTMVSASTQGVFNVVNPAHPTRKEYYEKNASNKASLLVDLPTKGRAK
;
A
#
# COMPACT_ATOMS: atom_id res chain seq x y z
N MET A 1 -14.11 -17.44 -13.11
CA MET A 1 -12.83 -17.21 -12.43
C MET A 1 -12.57 -18.36 -11.46
N MET A 2 -11.34 -18.87 -11.39
CA MET A 2 -11.03 -19.91 -10.39
C MET A 2 -10.98 -19.31 -9.00
N THR A 3 -11.59 -19.95 -8.02
CA THR A 3 -11.51 -19.58 -6.61
C THR A 3 -10.08 -19.81 -6.10
N LYS A 4 -9.46 -18.78 -5.53
CA LYS A 4 -8.12 -18.84 -4.91
C LYS A 4 -8.21 -18.68 -3.40
N LYS A 5 -7.31 -19.32 -2.68
CA LYS A 5 -7.10 -19.10 -1.24
C LYS A 5 -6.14 -17.94 -1.06
N ASN A 6 -6.60 -16.85 -0.48
CA ASN A 6 -5.82 -15.64 -0.25
C ASN A 6 -5.54 -15.46 1.23
N LEU A 7 -4.30 -15.20 1.58
CA LEU A 7 -3.89 -14.79 2.91
C LEU A 7 -3.43 -13.34 2.87
N ILE A 8 -4.07 -12.46 3.64
CA ILE A 8 -3.71 -11.06 3.74
C ILE A 8 -2.91 -10.85 5.01
N ALA A 9 -1.64 -10.51 4.88
CA ALA A 9 -0.80 -10.05 5.98
C ALA A 9 -0.97 -8.55 6.15
N GLY A 10 -1.67 -8.13 7.22
CA GLY A 10 -1.98 -6.73 7.49
C GLY A 10 -3.47 -6.40 7.48
N ALA A 11 -4.11 -6.47 8.63
CA ALA A 11 -5.54 -6.19 8.85
C ALA A 11 -5.85 -4.68 9.02
N GLY A 12 -5.08 -3.83 8.36
CA GLY A 12 -5.15 -2.37 8.49
C GLY A 12 -6.24 -1.73 7.63
N TRP A 13 -6.03 -0.43 7.37
CA TRP A 13 -6.94 0.41 6.60
C TRP A 13 -7.14 -0.09 5.15
N LEU A 14 -6.10 -0.66 4.53
CA LEU A 14 -6.19 -1.27 3.19
C LEU A 14 -6.65 -2.73 3.27
N GLY A 15 -6.08 -3.53 4.17
CA GLY A 15 -6.34 -4.98 4.21
C GLY A 15 -7.76 -5.35 4.61
N TRP A 16 -8.44 -4.53 5.44
CA TRP A 16 -9.83 -4.77 5.81
C TRP A 16 -10.79 -4.74 4.60
N PRO A 17 -10.92 -3.63 3.86
CA PRO A 17 -11.81 -3.59 2.70
C PRO A 17 -11.35 -4.51 1.56
N LEU A 18 -10.05 -4.75 1.40
CA LEU A 18 -9.53 -5.72 0.44
C LEU A 18 -10.04 -7.14 0.74
N ALA A 19 -10.04 -7.56 2.01
CA ALA A 19 -10.52 -8.88 2.39
C ALA A 19 -12.00 -9.07 2.02
N LEU A 20 -12.82 -8.05 2.27
CA LEU A 20 -14.25 -8.07 1.90
C LEU A 20 -14.44 -8.11 0.38
N GLU A 21 -13.63 -7.37 -0.37
CA GLU A 21 -13.76 -7.33 -1.83
C GLU A 21 -13.32 -8.65 -2.47
N LEU A 22 -12.21 -9.24 -2.04
CA LEU A 22 -11.78 -10.56 -2.50
C LEU A 22 -12.82 -11.66 -2.19
N GLN A 23 -13.47 -11.59 -1.01
CA GLN A 23 -14.55 -12.50 -0.67
C GLN A 23 -15.75 -12.34 -1.60
N LYS A 24 -16.16 -11.10 -1.94
CA LYS A 24 -17.22 -10.82 -2.91
C LYS A 24 -16.89 -11.34 -4.32
N CYS A 25 -15.60 -11.32 -4.68
CA CYS A 25 -15.10 -11.89 -5.94
C CYS A 25 -15.11 -13.44 -5.94
N GLY A 26 -15.58 -14.09 -4.86
CA GLY A 26 -15.67 -15.54 -4.75
C GLY A 26 -14.39 -16.24 -4.32
N HIS A 27 -13.43 -15.50 -3.77
CA HIS A 27 -12.21 -16.08 -3.22
C HIS A 27 -12.38 -16.50 -1.75
N ILE A 28 -11.57 -17.46 -1.31
CA ILE A 28 -11.43 -17.82 0.10
C ILE A 28 -10.38 -16.89 0.69
N VAL A 29 -10.73 -16.19 1.77
CA VAL A 29 -9.87 -15.17 2.37
C VAL A 29 -9.62 -15.48 3.83
N SER A 30 -8.38 -15.34 4.26
CA SER A 30 -7.97 -15.30 5.66
C SER A 30 -7.01 -14.14 5.90
N VAL A 31 -6.86 -13.71 7.16
CA VAL A 31 -6.11 -12.51 7.49
C VAL A 31 -5.17 -12.74 8.66
N LEU A 32 -3.94 -12.25 8.54
CA LEU A 32 -2.98 -12.13 9.64
C LEU A 32 -2.96 -10.69 10.16
N GLY A 33 -3.04 -10.50 11.47
CA GLY A 33 -2.99 -9.17 12.06
C GLY A 33 -2.56 -9.16 13.52
N ARG A 34 -2.09 -8.00 13.99
CA ARG A 34 -1.55 -7.80 15.34
C ARG A 34 -2.59 -7.37 16.39
N SER A 35 -3.77 -6.95 15.95
CA SER A 35 -4.77 -6.34 16.85
C SER A 35 -5.90 -7.30 17.14
N GLU A 36 -6.03 -7.73 18.38
CA GLU A 36 -7.12 -8.59 18.84
C GLU A 36 -8.51 -7.95 18.59
N SER A 37 -8.62 -6.63 18.69
CA SER A 37 -9.86 -5.90 18.44
C SER A 37 -10.40 -6.08 17.01
N LYS A 38 -9.56 -6.50 16.06
CA LYS A 38 -9.94 -6.77 14.67
C LYS A 38 -10.56 -8.15 14.48
N GLN A 39 -10.34 -9.09 15.40
CA GLN A 39 -10.82 -10.46 15.26
C GLN A 39 -12.35 -10.52 15.12
N LYS A 40 -13.09 -9.87 16.00
CA LYS A 40 -14.56 -9.85 15.95
C LYS A 40 -15.13 -9.28 14.64
N PRO A 41 -14.67 -8.12 14.12
CA PRO A 41 -15.08 -7.63 12.81
C PRO A 41 -14.92 -8.67 11.70
N PHE A 42 -13.75 -9.28 11.55
CA PHE A 42 -13.51 -10.29 10.50
C PHE A 42 -14.38 -11.54 10.69
N SER A 43 -14.52 -12.04 11.91
CA SER A 43 -15.37 -13.21 12.21
C SER A 43 -16.83 -12.99 11.85
N ARG A 44 -17.38 -11.78 12.01
CA ARG A 44 -18.76 -11.43 11.60
C ARG A 44 -18.98 -11.56 10.09
N HIS A 45 -17.92 -11.47 9.30
CA HIS A 45 -17.94 -11.67 7.84
C HIS A 45 -17.53 -13.10 7.43
N GLY A 46 -17.36 -14.01 8.40
CA GLY A 46 -16.91 -15.37 8.12
C GLY A 46 -15.46 -15.45 7.62
N ILE A 47 -14.64 -14.42 7.86
CA ILE A 47 -13.24 -14.37 7.46
C ILE A 47 -12.37 -14.81 8.65
N PRO A 48 -11.62 -15.92 8.55
CA PRO A 48 -10.67 -16.33 9.55
C PRO A 48 -9.61 -15.25 9.80
N TYR A 49 -9.41 -14.94 11.09
CA TYR A 49 -8.41 -13.96 11.51
C TYR A 49 -7.42 -14.62 12.47
N PHE A 50 -6.16 -14.59 12.10
CA PHE A 50 -5.07 -15.13 12.89
C PHE A 50 -4.31 -13.98 13.57
N LEU A 51 -4.39 -13.98 14.91
CA LEU A 51 -3.62 -13.03 15.72
C LEU A 51 -2.15 -13.43 15.71
N THR A 52 -1.27 -12.54 15.34
CA THR A 52 0.17 -12.77 15.26
C THR A 52 0.96 -11.53 15.59
N ASN A 53 2.13 -11.69 16.19
CA ASN A 53 3.12 -10.63 16.33
C ASN A 53 4.13 -10.60 15.17
N TYR A 54 3.91 -11.45 14.13
CA TYR A 54 4.80 -11.69 13.00
C TYR A 54 6.18 -12.28 13.36
N SER A 55 6.42 -12.67 14.59
CA SER A 55 7.57 -13.50 14.97
C SER A 55 7.15 -14.95 15.29
N SER A 56 5.84 -15.19 15.34
CA SER A 56 5.25 -16.52 15.44
C SER A 56 3.89 -16.52 14.74
N ILE A 57 3.70 -17.41 13.78
CA ILE A 57 2.38 -17.67 13.18
C ILE A 57 1.80 -18.87 13.91
N PRO A 58 0.58 -18.80 14.43
CA PRO A 58 0.01 -19.82 15.30
C PRO A 58 -0.37 -21.13 14.59
N VAL A 59 0.10 -21.36 13.37
CA VAL A 59 -0.27 -22.51 12.54
C VAL A 59 0.97 -23.07 11.85
N ASP A 60 1.18 -24.36 11.96
CA ASP A 60 2.21 -25.08 11.20
C ASP A 60 1.96 -24.92 9.71
N LYS A 61 2.84 -24.18 9.03
CA LYS A 61 2.82 -23.87 7.60
C LYS A 61 1.44 -23.55 7.04
N VAL A 62 1.03 -22.30 7.17
CA VAL A 62 -0.16 -21.80 6.45
C VAL A 62 0.09 -21.92 4.95
N SER A 63 -0.85 -22.56 4.22
CA SER A 63 -0.80 -22.67 2.78
C SER A 63 -1.88 -21.80 2.15
N CYS A 64 -1.51 -21.02 1.15
CA CYS A 64 -2.42 -20.21 0.34
C CYS A 64 -1.96 -20.17 -1.12
N ASP A 65 -2.86 -19.83 -2.04
CA ASP A 65 -2.50 -19.62 -3.44
C ASP A 65 -1.81 -18.25 -3.60
N VAL A 66 -2.31 -17.24 -2.87
CA VAL A 66 -1.81 -15.87 -2.93
C VAL A 66 -1.59 -15.30 -1.53
N LEU A 67 -0.39 -14.79 -1.28
CA LEU A 67 -0.06 -13.99 -0.11
C LEU A 67 -0.08 -12.49 -0.49
N VAL A 68 -1.00 -11.73 0.11
CA VAL A 68 -1.05 -10.27 -0.06
C VAL A 68 -0.45 -9.59 1.15
N ILE A 69 0.64 -8.86 0.97
CA ILE A 69 1.36 -8.17 2.06
C ILE A 69 1.00 -6.69 2.06
N CYS A 70 0.19 -6.28 3.06
CA CYS A 70 -0.28 -4.91 3.28
C CYS A 70 0.23 -4.33 4.61
N ILE A 71 1.35 -4.84 5.12
CA ILE A 71 1.97 -4.36 6.37
C ILE A 71 2.79 -3.11 6.04
N PRO A 72 2.56 -1.98 6.73
CA PRO A 72 3.43 -0.81 6.57
C PRO A 72 4.81 -1.08 7.18
N PRO A 73 5.86 -0.35 6.74
CA PRO A 73 7.17 -0.40 7.37
C PRO A 73 7.07 -0.13 8.88
N VAL A 74 7.62 -1.05 9.66
CA VAL A 74 7.68 -1.00 11.13
C VAL A 74 9.06 -1.50 11.57
N ASP A 75 9.40 -1.37 12.84
CA ASP A 75 10.62 -1.94 13.39
C ASP A 75 10.69 -3.45 13.13
N GLY A 76 11.84 -3.91 12.67
CA GLY A 76 12.02 -5.32 12.29
C GLY A 76 11.34 -5.73 10.98
N TYR A 77 10.98 -4.77 10.11
CA TYR A 77 10.18 -5.03 8.89
C TYR A 77 10.74 -6.15 8.01
N LEU A 78 12.04 -6.14 7.71
CA LEU A 78 12.66 -7.18 6.90
C LEU A 78 12.64 -8.56 7.58
N VAL A 79 12.76 -8.60 8.91
CA VAL A 79 12.65 -9.85 9.68
C VAL A 79 11.23 -10.40 9.57
N ILE A 80 10.22 -9.53 9.64
CA ILE A 80 8.81 -9.90 9.44
C ILE A 80 8.59 -10.50 8.05
N LEU A 81 9.10 -9.83 7.01
CA LEU A 81 8.93 -10.31 5.62
C LEU A 81 9.63 -11.65 5.41
N ARG A 82 10.83 -11.81 5.92
CA ARG A 82 11.58 -13.09 5.86
C ARG A 82 10.81 -14.19 6.57
N TYR A 83 10.32 -13.90 7.77
CA TYR A 83 9.51 -14.85 8.52
C TYR A 83 8.22 -15.26 7.77
N LEU A 84 7.55 -14.33 7.09
CA LEU A 84 6.38 -14.65 6.26
C LEU A 84 6.77 -15.59 5.11
N LEU A 85 7.90 -15.33 4.43
CA LEU A 85 8.41 -16.18 3.35
C LEU A 85 8.73 -17.60 3.84
N ASP A 86 9.34 -17.71 5.01
CA ASP A 86 9.76 -19.01 5.57
C ASP A 86 8.59 -19.84 6.11
N SER A 87 7.54 -19.15 6.60
CA SER A 87 6.42 -19.80 7.32
C SER A 87 5.18 -20.05 6.47
N ILE A 88 5.04 -19.36 5.33
CA ILE A 88 3.84 -19.43 4.48
C ILE A 88 4.20 -20.08 3.15
N SER A 89 3.55 -21.23 2.86
CA SER A 89 3.61 -21.81 1.52
C SER A 89 2.64 -21.08 0.60
N THR A 90 3.16 -20.38 -0.41
CA THR A 90 2.33 -19.64 -1.38
C THR A 90 2.89 -19.79 -2.79
N GLN A 91 2.03 -19.63 -3.79
CA GLN A 91 2.39 -19.71 -5.21
C GLN A 91 2.60 -18.32 -5.83
N TYR A 92 2.12 -17.26 -5.18
CA TYR A 92 2.17 -15.90 -5.71
C TYR A 92 2.10 -14.87 -4.57
N ILE A 93 2.86 -13.80 -4.73
CA ILE A 93 2.90 -12.69 -3.75
C ILE A 93 2.43 -11.41 -4.42
N VAL A 94 1.57 -10.65 -3.72
CA VAL A 94 1.27 -9.25 -4.01
C VAL A 94 1.77 -8.40 -2.85
N PHE A 95 2.73 -7.54 -3.10
CA PHE A 95 3.35 -6.69 -2.09
C PHE A 95 3.04 -5.22 -2.32
N THR A 96 2.49 -4.55 -1.30
CA THR A 96 2.27 -3.10 -1.35
C THR A 96 3.51 -2.34 -0.89
N SER A 97 4.21 -1.75 -1.84
CA SER A 97 5.32 -0.83 -1.66
C SER A 97 4.85 0.63 -1.79
N SER A 98 5.74 1.55 -2.06
CA SER A 98 5.43 2.98 -2.20
C SER A 98 6.33 3.65 -3.25
N THR A 99 5.78 4.65 -3.94
CA THR A 99 6.57 5.53 -4.82
C THR A 99 7.69 6.29 -4.10
N SER A 100 7.72 6.26 -2.76
CA SER A 100 8.84 6.81 -1.97
C SER A 100 10.18 6.08 -2.15
N VAL A 101 10.20 4.96 -2.87
CA VAL A 101 11.44 4.27 -3.28
C VAL A 101 12.22 5.04 -4.33
N TYR A 102 11.56 5.88 -5.11
CA TYR A 102 12.23 6.74 -6.06
C TYR A 102 13.01 7.86 -5.35
N ALA A 103 14.14 8.25 -5.93
CA ALA A 103 14.80 9.48 -5.51
C ALA A 103 13.85 10.68 -5.66
N GLN A 104 14.05 11.71 -4.83
CA GLN A 104 13.37 12.98 -5.08
C GLN A 104 13.93 13.58 -6.39
N THR A 105 13.29 13.28 -7.49
CA THR A 105 13.64 13.82 -8.81
C THR A 105 12.55 14.78 -9.28
N PHE A 106 12.99 15.80 -10.00
CA PHE A 106 12.07 16.63 -10.77
C PHE A 106 11.86 15.93 -12.12
N GLY A 107 10.62 15.59 -12.43
CA GLY A 107 10.26 14.98 -13.71
C GLY A 107 9.43 13.71 -13.55
N GLU A 108 9.17 13.07 -14.67
CA GLU A 108 8.45 11.82 -14.74
C GLU A 108 9.37 10.65 -14.35
N VAL A 109 8.82 9.69 -13.63
CA VAL A 109 9.50 8.45 -13.26
C VAL A 109 8.61 7.26 -13.62
N ASP A 110 9.24 6.18 -14.02
CA ASP A 110 8.63 4.89 -14.32
C ASP A 110 9.24 3.78 -13.47
N GLU A 111 8.83 2.55 -13.68
CA GLU A 111 9.28 1.39 -12.91
C GLU A 111 10.76 1.06 -13.11
N GLU A 112 11.37 1.50 -14.22
CA GLU A 112 12.79 1.30 -14.54
C GLU A 112 13.66 2.45 -14.02
N SER A 113 13.05 3.52 -13.56
CA SER A 113 13.75 4.69 -13.03
C SER A 113 14.55 4.36 -11.79
N MET A 114 15.66 5.09 -11.59
CA MET A 114 16.57 4.89 -10.46
C MET A 114 15.84 5.00 -9.12
N CYS A 115 15.98 3.96 -8.33
CA CYS A 115 15.45 3.90 -6.97
C CYS A 115 16.57 4.23 -5.97
N ALA A 116 16.52 5.42 -5.36
CA ALA A 116 17.44 5.88 -4.34
C ALA A 116 16.71 6.56 -3.15
N GLY A 117 15.41 6.31 -3.05
CA GLY A 117 14.55 6.85 -1.98
C GLY A 117 14.59 6.01 -0.71
N ASN A 118 13.44 5.56 -0.25
CA ASN A 118 13.30 4.82 1.01
C ASN A 118 14.08 3.48 1.01
N PRO A 119 15.22 3.38 1.72
CA PRO A 119 16.09 2.22 1.64
C PRO A 119 15.45 0.96 2.24
N LEU A 120 14.58 1.09 3.25
CA LEU A 120 13.92 -0.04 3.88
C LEU A 120 12.93 -0.70 2.92
N LEU A 121 12.16 0.11 2.17
CA LEU A 121 11.24 -0.42 1.17
C LEU A 121 11.98 -1.04 -0.02
N LEU A 122 13.10 -0.44 -0.45
CA LEU A 122 13.94 -1.02 -1.51
C LEU A 122 14.49 -2.39 -1.11
N GLN A 123 14.98 -2.53 0.12
CA GLN A 123 15.42 -3.83 0.64
C GLN A 123 14.27 -4.83 0.74
N ALA A 124 13.06 -4.37 1.09
CA ALA A 124 11.88 -5.21 1.12
C ALA A 124 11.47 -5.69 -0.29
N GLU A 125 11.45 -4.79 -1.27
CA GLU A 125 11.21 -5.14 -2.68
C GLU A 125 12.24 -6.17 -3.17
N GLN A 126 13.53 -5.91 -2.92
CA GLN A 126 14.62 -6.80 -3.31
C GLN A 126 14.50 -8.19 -2.67
N LEU A 127 14.18 -8.24 -1.36
CA LEU A 127 13.97 -9.49 -0.64
C LEU A 127 12.87 -10.35 -1.29
N LEU A 128 11.75 -9.74 -1.64
CA LEU A 128 10.61 -10.45 -2.22
C LEU A 128 10.83 -10.82 -3.68
N LEU A 129 11.43 -9.94 -4.48
CA LEU A 129 11.74 -10.18 -5.90
C LEU A 129 12.86 -11.20 -6.09
N SER A 130 13.79 -11.35 -5.11
CA SER A 130 14.84 -12.38 -5.14
C SER A 130 14.35 -13.74 -4.65
N SER A 131 13.13 -13.86 -4.16
CA SER A 131 12.53 -15.15 -3.84
C SER A 131 12.15 -15.90 -5.13
N GLU A 132 12.07 -17.23 -5.06
CA GLU A 132 11.62 -18.04 -6.19
C GLU A 132 10.11 -17.92 -6.45
N ILE A 133 9.39 -17.18 -5.59
CA ILE A 133 7.94 -17.04 -5.67
C ILE A 133 7.60 -15.87 -6.60
N PRO A 134 6.82 -16.09 -7.66
CA PRO A 134 6.33 -15.01 -8.53
C PRO A 134 5.71 -13.89 -7.72
N THR A 135 6.19 -12.65 -7.89
CA THR A 135 5.83 -11.51 -7.06
C THR A 135 5.42 -10.30 -7.89
N ALA A 136 4.30 -9.67 -7.53
CA ALA A 136 3.94 -8.33 -7.96
C ALA A 136 4.25 -7.32 -6.84
N VAL A 137 5.09 -6.34 -7.14
CA VAL A 137 5.39 -5.20 -6.29
C VAL A 137 4.58 -4.01 -6.75
N LEU A 138 3.73 -3.48 -5.87
CA LEU A 138 2.87 -2.35 -6.16
C LEU A 138 3.42 -1.10 -5.46
N ARG A 139 4.08 -0.21 -6.21
CA ARG A 139 4.57 1.09 -5.72
C ARG A 139 3.42 2.08 -5.68
N LEU A 140 2.78 2.15 -4.53
CA LEU A 140 1.59 2.97 -4.33
C LEU A 140 1.97 4.45 -4.16
N GLY A 141 1.20 5.33 -4.79
CA GLY A 141 1.18 6.76 -4.48
C GLY A 141 0.61 7.02 -3.09
N GLY A 142 0.49 8.29 -2.73
CA GLY A 142 -0.14 8.71 -1.48
C GLY A 142 -1.58 8.19 -1.38
N LEU A 143 -1.83 7.29 -0.44
CA LEU A 143 -3.12 6.64 -0.27
C LEU A 143 -4.17 7.61 0.27
N VAL A 144 -5.29 7.75 -0.43
CA VAL A 144 -6.47 8.53 -0.04
C VAL A 144 -7.72 7.66 -0.02
N GLY A 145 -8.71 8.06 0.78
CA GLY A 145 -9.98 7.35 0.89
C GLY A 145 -10.72 7.65 2.18
N ILE A 146 -11.71 6.83 2.52
CA ILE A 146 -12.56 7.02 3.69
C ILE A 146 -11.72 7.12 4.97
N GLY A 147 -11.89 8.22 5.70
CA GLY A 147 -11.16 8.47 6.95
C GLY A 147 -9.69 8.86 6.78
N ARG A 148 -9.13 8.77 5.60
CA ARG A 148 -7.72 9.09 5.31
C ARG A 148 -7.63 10.04 4.13
N HIS A 149 -7.52 11.32 4.45
CA HIS A 149 -7.32 12.37 3.44
C HIS A 149 -6.16 13.27 3.85
N PRO A 150 -5.17 13.51 2.96
CA PRO A 150 -3.98 14.31 3.29
C PRO A 150 -4.31 15.73 3.76
N ALA A 151 -5.37 16.34 3.24
CA ALA A 151 -5.80 17.66 3.66
C ALA A 151 -6.07 17.77 5.17
N LYS A 152 -6.41 16.67 5.86
CA LYS A 152 -6.57 16.66 7.32
C LYS A 152 -5.27 17.00 8.06
N HIS A 153 -4.12 16.61 7.52
CA HIS A 153 -2.81 16.91 8.10
C HIS A 153 -2.39 18.37 7.90
N PHE A 154 -3.01 19.05 6.96
CA PHE A 154 -2.72 20.45 6.64
C PHE A 154 -3.82 21.41 7.12
N SER A 155 -4.91 20.89 7.67
CA SER A 155 -5.98 21.71 8.23
C SER A 155 -5.44 22.63 9.33
N GLY A 156 -5.64 23.94 9.18
CA GLY A 156 -5.14 24.96 10.09
C GLY A 156 -3.65 25.31 9.95
N LYS A 157 -2.91 24.69 9.02
CA LYS A 157 -1.53 25.08 8.70
C LYS A 157 -1.52 26.19 7.67
N ILE A 158 -0.74 27.23 7.94
CA ILE A 158 -0.46 28.34 7.03
C ILE A 158 0.91 28.04 6.39
N ASN A 159 1.07 28.39 5.10
CA ASN A 159 2.32 28.24 4.35
C ASN A 159 2.76 26.76 4.18
N ILE A 160 1.99 26.00 3.41
CA ILE A 160 2.41 24.68 2.97
C ILE A 160 3.47 24.83 1.87
N PRO A 161 4.71 24.37 2.08
CA PRO A 161 5.79 24.56 1.11
C PRO A 161 5.55 23.76 -0.17
N ASN A 162 6.19 24.20 -1.26
CA ASN A 162 6.17 23.52 -2.56
C ASN A 162 4.78 23.38 -3.18
N GLY A 163 3.98 24.44 -3.16
CA GLY A 163 2.61 24.46 -3.68
C GLY A 163 2.50 24.03 -5.15
N ASN A 164 3.52 24.26 -5.96
CA ASN A 164 3.56 23.88 -7.38
C ASN A 164 4.07 22.45 -7.62
N ALA A 165 4.54 21.73 -6.58
CA ALA A 165 4.97 20.35 -6.73
C ALA A 165 3.77 19.44 -7.03
N PRO A 166 3.88 18.49 -7.97
CA PRO A 166 2.82 17.52 -8.23
C PRO A 166 2.58 16.61 -7.03
N VAL A 167 1.37 16.11 -6.89
CA VAL A 167 1.04 15.05 -5.93
C VAL A 167 0.72 13.76 -6.66
N ASN A 168 1.38 12.70 -6.24
CA ASN A 168 1.11 11.33 -6.68
C ASN A 168 0.22 10.67 -5.64
N ILE A 169 -1.06 10.54 -5.95
CA ILE A 169 -2.07 9.95 -5.06
C ILE A 169 -2.76 8.79 -5.75
N VAL A 170 -3.36 7.93 -4.94
CA VAL A 170 -4.23 6.86 -5.42
C VAL A 170 -5.35 6.62 -4.42
N HIS A 171 -6.56 6.40 -4.92
CA HIS A 171 -7.70 6.12 -4.07
C HIS A 171 -7.67 4.66 -3.59
N GLN A 172 -8.08 4.43 -2.35
CA GLN A 172 -8.14 3.10 -1.73
C GLN A 172 -8.89 2.07 -2.59
N GLY A 173 -10.02 2.48 -3.18
CA GLY A 173 -10.82 1.62 -4.04
C GLY A 173 -10.07 1.16 -5.29
N ASP A 174 -9.29 2.06 -5.92
CA ASP A 174 -8.51 1.75 -7.12
C ASP A 174 -7.40 0.76 -6.79
N VAL A 175 -6.72 0.94 -5.65
CA VAL A 175 -5.70 -0.02 -5.18
C VAL A 175 -6.32 -1.39 -4.92
N ILE A 176 -7.49 -1.46 -4.29
CA ILE A 176 -8.19 -2.73 -4.05
C ILE A 176 -8.52 -3.42 -5.36
N GLN A 177 -9.09 -2.71 -6.33
CA GLN A 177 -9.41 -3.28 -7.65
C GLN A 177 -8.15 -3.75 -8.38
N PHE A 178 -7.06 -2.98 -8.30
CA PHE A 178 -5.79 -3.38 -8.89
C PHE A 178 -5.24 -4.66 -8.23
N ILE A 179 -5.28 -4.76 -6.89
CA ILE A 179 -4.88 -5.99 -6.18
C ILE A 179 -5.76 -7.17 -6.60
N CYS A 180 -7.08 -7.00 -6.70
CA CYS A 180 -7.98 -8.06 -7.17
C CYS A 180 -7.63 -8.52 -8.60
N THR A 181 -7.21 -7.60 -9.47
CA THR A 181 -6.73 -7.93 -10.81
C THR A 181 -5.43 -8.75 -10.75
N MET A 182 -4.47 -8.34 -9.91
CA MET A 182 -3.22 -9.07 -9.73
C MET A 182 -3.46 -10.48 -9.16
N VAL A 183 -4.34 -10.60 -8.17
CA VAL A 183 -4.75 -11.91 -7.61
C VAL A 183 -5.33 -12.81 -8.69
N SER A 184 -6.16 -12.27 -9.57
CA SER A 184 -6.80 -13.04 -10.64
C SER A 184 -5.82 -13.47 -11.73
N ALA A 185 -4.99 -12.54 -12.21
CA ALA A 185 -4.10 -12.73 -13.34
C ALA A 185 -2.74 -13.37 -12.98
N SER A 186 -2.31 -13.27 -11.71
CA SER A 186 -0.98 -13.68 -11.22
C SER A 186 0.18 -13.05 -12.03
N THR A 187 0.01 -11.79 -12.45
CA THR A 187 1.02 -11.06 -13.21
C THR A 187 2.15 -10.61 -12.30
N GLN A 188 3.38 -11.02 -12.59
CA GLN A 188 4.57 -10.64 -11.83
C GLN A 188 5.21 -9.36 -12.38
N GLY A 189 5.97 -8.67 -11.54
CA GLY A 189 6.72 -7.47 -11.90
C GLY A 189 6.53 -6.33 -10.91
N VAL A 190 7.03 -5.17 -11.28
CA VAL A 190 6.88 -3.92 -10.51
C VAL A 190 5.87 -3.03 -11.22
N PHE A 191 5.00 -2.38 -10.46
CA PHE A 191 3.93 -1.55 -11.01
C PHE A 191 3.78 -0.26 -10.19
N ASN A 192 3.78 0.88 -10.85
CA ASN A 192 3.37 2.15 -10.24
C ASN A 192 1.85 2.24 -10.20
N VAL A 193 1.30 2.37 -9.01
CA VAL A 193 -0.15 2.48 -8.80
C VAL A 193 -0.46 3.88 -8.29
N VAL A 194 -0.72 4.77 -9.24
CA VAL A 194 -0.97 6.18 -9.02
C VAL A 194 -2.16 6.64 -9.87
N ASN A 195 -2.83 7.71 -9.45
CA ASN A 195 -3.83 8.35 -10.30
C ASN A 195 -3.11 9.04 -11.48
N PRO A 196 -3.60 8.91 -12.72
CA PRO A 196 -2.96 9.53 -13.89
C PRO A 196 -3.00 11.07 -13.86
N ALA A 197 -3.87 11.68 -13.07
CA ALA A 197 -3.86 13.11 -12.84
C ALA A 197 -2.86 13.46 -11.74
N HIS A 198 -1.94 14.37 -12.03
CA HIS A 198 -0.91 14.84 -11.09
C HIS A 198 -1.14 16.33 -10.79
N PRO A 199 -2.23 16.69 -10.07
CA PRO A 199 -2.47 18.08 -9.70
C PRO A 199 -1.33 18.61 -8.83
N THR A 200 -1.13 19.92 -8.83
CA THR A 200 -0.22 20.55 -7.89
C THR A 200 -0.73 20.37 -6.44
N ARG A 201 0.17 20.46 -5.48
CA ARG A 201 -0.20 20.43 -4.06
C ARG A 201 -1.23 21.50 -3.74
N LYS A 202 -1.06 22.70 -4.29
CA LYS A 202 -1.99 23.81 -4.13
C LYS A 202 -3.39 23.42 -4.63
N GLU A 203 -3.53 23.05 -5.89
CA GLU A 203 -4.82 22.67 -6.48
C GLU A 203 -5.49 21.54 -5.71
N TYR A 204 -4.71 20.50 -5.36
CA TYR A 204 -5.25 19.35 -4.66
C TYR A 204 -5.76 19.68 -3.25
N TYR A 205 -4.98 20.47 -2.47
CA TYR A 205 -5.36 20.78 -1.11
C TYR A 205 -6.43 21.87 -1.03
N GLU A 206 -6.39 22.89 -1.90
CA GLU A 206 -7.43 23.93 -1.96
C GLU A 206 -8.79 23.33 -2.34
N LYS A 207 -8.84 22.51 -3.39
CA LYS A 207 -10.08 21.84 -3.83
C LYS A 207 -10.69 20.97 -2.74
N ASN A 208 -9.87 20.32 -1.92
CA ASN A 208 -10.31 19.40 -0.89
C ASN A 208 -10.40 20.03 0.51
N ALA A 209 -9.99 21.28 0.68
CA ALA A 209 -10.12 22.05 1.90
C ALA A 209 -11.49 22.76 2.04
N SER A 210 -12.35 22.66 1.04
CA SER A 210 -13.61 23.41 0.91
C SER A 210 -14.67 23.14 2.00
N ASN A 211 -14.27 22.48 3.11
CA ASN A 211 -15.06 22.46 4.34
C ASN A 211 -14.24 22.99 5.53
N LYS A 212 -14.07 24.32 5.61
CA LYS A 212 -13.67 25.08 6.81
C LYS A 212 -12.18 25.29 7.14
N ALA A 213 -11.33 25.63 6.19
CA ALA A 213 -10.20 26.56 6.45
C ALA A 213 -9.48 26.85 5.12
N SER A 214 -9.24 28.10 4.81
CA SER A 214 -8.38 28.49 3.70
C SER A 214 -6.97 27.96 3.91
N LEU A 215 -6.59 26.95 3.14
CA LEU A 215 -5.22 26.47 3.05
C LEU A 215 -4.45 27.48 2.18
N LEU A 216 -3.71 28.38 2.80
CA LEU A 216 -2.73 29.19 2.10
C LEU A 216 -1.53 28.28 1.76
N VAL A 217 -1.40 27.94 0.50
CA VAL A 217 -0.25 27.18 -0.02
C VAL A 217 0.77 28.21 -0.51
N ASP A 218 1.96 28.20 0.07
CA ASP A 218 3.03 29.10 -0.32
C ASP A 218 3.53 28.75 -1.73
N LEU A 219 3.43 29.71 -2.64
CA LEU A 219 4.00 29.57 -3.98
C LEU A 219 5.48 29.91 -3.86
N PRO A 220 6.40 29.07 -4.36
CA PRO A 220 7.78 29.46 -4.42
C PRO A 220 7.88 30.74 -5.27
N THR A 221 8.27 31.85 -4.65
CA THR A 221 8.75 33.00 -5.38
C THR A 221 9.85 32.52 -6.31
N LYS A 222 9.74 32.79 -7.60
CA LYS A 222 10.72 32.41 -8.64
C LYS A 222 12.13 32.55 -8.08
N GLY A 223 12.73 31.45 -7.69
CA GLY A 223 14.12 31.42 -7.34
C GLY A 223 14.92 31.78 -8.58
N ARG A 224 15.61 32.90 -8.54
CA ARG A 224 16.64 33.21 -9.55
C ARG A 224 17.63 32.03 -9.52
N ALA A 225 17.73 31.36 -10.66
CA ALA A 225 18.87 30.51 -10.93
C ALA A 225 20.14 31.31 -10.72
N LYS A 226 21.02 30.83 -9.87
CA LYS A 226 22.44 31.15 -9.89
C LYS A 226 23.19 29.88 -10.25
#